data_6a4a53ef860ca1da92adb9a5303bb357
#
_entry.id   6a4a53ef860ca1da92adb9a5303bb357
#
_cell.length_a   1.000
_cell.length_b   1.000
_cell.length_c   1.000
_cell.angle_alpha   90.00
_cell.angle_beta   90.00
_cell.angle_gamma   90.00
#
_symmetry.space_group_name_H-M   'P 1'
#
loop_
_entity.id
_entity.type
_entity.pdbx_description
1 polymer ?
#
loop_
_entity_poly.entity_id
_entity_poly.type
_entity_poly.pdbx_seq_one_letter_code
_entity_poly.pdbx_strand_id
1 'polypeptide(L)'
;AIGSLTDIPSSEVPLVIEPISTERILLVAHKKYGLVPEEEQEHNSPDHPYLLDPEKLQNLPFIAPPPANGMYRTFQRMIGLYGIHPKSSIVIDMMTTGLRLTKEGLGVQFISAAILISISALDRQNTLDYCILPDLPDSRPCSVAWREETEFLPLIHETVEILKNEVIPKQLYTQVTP
;
A
#
# COMPACT_ATOMS: atom_id res chain seq x y z
N ALA A 1 -1.12 -17.72 -7.99
CA ALA A 1 -0.67 -16.32 -7.94
C ALA A 1 -0.74 -15.82 -6.51
N ILE A 2 0.27 -15.12 -6.06
CA ILE A 2 0.30 -14.45 -4.76
C ILE A 2 0.03 -12.98 -5.02
N GLY A 3 -0.99 -12.43 -4.37
CA GLY A 3 -1.33 -11.02 -4.53
C GLY A 3 -2.27 -10.56 -3.42
N SER A 4 -2.39 -9.23 -3.29
CA SER A 4 -3.41 -8.65 -2.42
C SER A 4 -4.77 -8.78 -3.09
N LEU A 5 -5.57 -9.73 -2.63
CA LEU A 5 -6.95 -9.89 -3.08
C LEU A 5 -7.86 -9.14 -2.10
N THR A 6 -8.13 -7.89 -2.39
CA THR A 6 -9.16 -7.10 -1.69
C THR A 6 -10.56 -7.39 -2.24
N ASP A 7 -10.62 -7.86 -3.49
CA ASP A 7 -11.83 -8.29 -4.16
C ASP A 7 -11.54 -9.55 -4.95
N ILE A 8 -12.25 -10.61 -4.62
CA ILE A 8 -12.21 -11.86 -5.36
C ILE A 8 -12.94 -11.59 -6.67
N PRO A 9 -12.27 -11.67 -7.83
CA PRO A 9 -13.00 -11.63 -9.09
C PRO A 9 -13.99 -12.78 -9.08
N SER A 10 -15.21 -12.56 -9.56
CA SER A 10 -16.14 -13.63 -9.85
C SER A 10 -15.48 -14.53 -10.90
N SER A 11 -14.90 -15.61 -10.43
CA SER A 11 -14.24 -16.62 -11.27
C SER A 11 -15.28 -17.69 -11.57
N GLU A 12 -15.40 -18.08 -12.84
CA GLU A 12 -16.16 -19.25 -13.24
C GLU A 12 -15.53 -20.57 -12.69
N VAL A 13 -14.30 -20.47 -12.20
CA VAL A 13 -13.55 -21.58 -11.64
C VAL A 13 -13.49 -21.43 -10.12
N PRO A 14 -13.82 -22.47 -9.33
CA PRO A 14 -13.71 -22.44 -7.87
C PRO A 14 -12.28 -22.11 -7.44
N LEU A 15 -12.14 -21.09 -6.60
CA LEU A 15 -10.87 -20.68 -6.02
C LEU A 15 -10.89 -20.91 -4.51
N VAL A 16 -9.84 -21.53 -4.00
CA VAL A 16 -9.51 -21.49 -2.57
C VAL A 16 -8.73 -20.23 -2.31
N ILE A 17 -9.11 -19.47 -1.28
CA ILE A 17 -8.46 -18.22 -0.90
C ILE A 17 -8.08 -18.31 0.56
N GLU A 18 -6.81 -18.19 0.82
CA GLU A 18 -6.26 -18.27 2.17
C GLU A 18 -5.55 -16.96 2.53
N PRO A 19 -6.04 -16.22 3.54
CA PRO A 19 -5.36 -15.04 4.03
C PRO A 19 -4.06 -15.44 4.73
N ILE A 20 -2.98 -14.73 4.40
CA ILE A 20 -1.64 -15.01 4.94
C ILE A 20 -1.09 -13.85 5.78
N SER A 21 -1.54 -12.62 5.53
CA SER A 21 -1.12 -11.43 6.27
C SER A 21 -2.05 -10.26 6.00
N THR A 22 -1.75 -9.15 6.63
CA THR A 22 -2.31 -7.84 6.29
C THR A 22 -1.20 -6.93 5.79
N GLU A 23 -1.51 -6.08 4.82
CA GLU A 23 -0.61 -5.11 4.24
C GLU A 23 -1.05 -3.70 4.63
N ARG A 24 -0.17 -2.93 5.27
CA ARG A 24 -0.44 -1.55 5.63
C ARG A 24 -0.31 -0.64 4.42
N ILE A 25 -1.24 0.30 4.27
CA ILE A 25 -1.23 1.29 3.21
C ILE A 25 -0.93 2.66 3.81
N LEU A 26 0.05 3.34 3.26
CA LEU A 26 0.44 4.69 3.64
C LEU A 26 0.20 5.65 2.49
N LEU A 27 -0.09 6.89 2.82
CA LEU A 27 0.06 8.02 1.92
C LEU A 27 1.48 8.54 2.05
N VAL A 28 2.17 8.68 0.94
CA VAL A 28 3.54 9.23 0.90
C VAL A 28 3.55 10.50 0.05
N ALA A 29 4.23 11.51 0.55
CA ALA A 29 4.33 12.81 -0.09
C ALA A 29 5.75 13.38 0.06
N HIS A 30 6.17 14.26 -0.85
CA HIS A 30 7.38 15.05 -0.64
C HIS A 30 7.11 16.13 0.43
N LYS A 31 8.06 16.36 1.33
CA LYS A 31 7.98 17.37 2.41
C LYS A 31 7.61 18.78 1.94
N LYS A 32 7.88 19.13 0.67
CA LYS A 32 7.48 20.40 0.09
C LYS A 32 5.97 20.68 0.14
N TYR A 33 5.14 19.63 0.28
CA TYR A 33 3.69 19.80 0.39
C TYR A 33 3.24 20.20 1.80
N GLY A 34 4.12 20.12 2.81
CA GLY A 34 3.84 20.54 4.18
C GLY A 34 2.69 19.78 4.82
N LEU A 35 2.56 18.48 4.53
CA LEU A 35 1.47 17.66 5.07
C LEU A 35 1.68 17.33 6.54
N VAL A 36 2.92 17.11 6.95
CA VAL A 36 3.32 16.84 8.33
C VAL A 36 3.86 18.12 8.95
N PRO A 37 3.35 18.55 10.12
CA PRO A 37 3.87 19.70 10.84
C PRO A 37 5.35 19.57 11.19
N GLU A 38 6.07 20.70 11.31
CA GLU A 38 7.51 20.71 11.54
C GLU A 38 7.89 19.99 12.85
N GLU A 39 7.09 20.15 13.89
CA GLU A 39 7.26 19.49 15.19
C GLU A 39 7.12 17.97 15.15
N GLU A 40 6.42 17.42 14.15
CA GLU A 40 6.21 15.99 13.96
C GLU A 40 7.21 15.35 12.97
N GLN A 41 7.97 16.17 12.26
CA GLN A 41 8.88 15.73 11.19
C GLN A 41 10.01 14.82 11.68
N GLU A 42 10.51 15.03 12.90
CA GLU A 42 11.62 14.26 13.46
C GLU A 42 11.25 12.79 13.68
N HIS A 43 9.99 12.54 14.03
CA HIS A 43 9.49 11.20 14.35
C HIS A 43 8.73 10.56 13.19
N ASN A 44 8.48 11.31 12.11
CA ASN A 44 7.71 10.83 10.98
C ASN A 44 8.47 9.77 10.17
N SER A 45 7.92 8.58 10.12
CA SER A 45 8.50 7.43 9.44
C SER A 45 7.39 6.47 8.97
N PRO A 46 7.71 5.45 8.16
CA PRO A 46 6.74 4.41 7.80
C PRO A 46 6.14 3.69 9.01
N ASP A 47 6.90 3.57 10.11
CA ASP A 47 6.45 2.93 11.36
C ASP A 47 5.65 3.89 12.26
N HIS A 48 5.91 5.18 12.15
CA HIS A 48 5.24 6.26 12.88
C HIS A 48 4.67 7.30 11.91
N PRO A 49 3.67 6.93 11.10
CA PRO A 49 3.07 7.86 10.15
C PRO A 49 2.18 8.88 10.88
N TYR A 50 2.14 10.08 10.34
CA TYR A 50 1.29 11.16 10.83
C TYR A 50 -0.18 10.90 10.44
N LEU A 51 -1.11 11.12 11.39
CA LEU A 51 -2.55 11.09 11.11
C LEU A 51 -2.94 12.39 10.40
N LEU A 52 -3.15 12.30 9.11
CA LEU A 52 -3.39 13.46 8.24
C LEU A 52 -4.86 13.78 8.13
N ASP A 53 -5.18 15.08 8.21
CA ASP A 53 -6.48 15.59 7.81
C ASP A 53 -6.65 15.46 6.28
N PRO A 54 -7.65 14.70 5.79
CA PRO A 54 -7.86 14.48 4.35
C PRO A 54 -8.10 15.78 3.55
N GLU A 55 -8.57 16.85 4.18
CA GLU A 55 -8.76 18.12 3.50
C GLU A 55 -7.47 18.72 2.94
N LYS A 56 -6.34 18.41 3.57
CA LYS A 56 -5.02 18.83 3.07
C LYS A 56 -4.62 18.19 1.73
N LEU A 57 -5.33 17.15 1.31
CA LEU A 57 -5.09 16.47 0.04
C LEU A 57 -5.83 17.11 -1.15
N GLN A 58 -6.74 18.05 -0.88
CA GLN A 58 -7.47 18.73 -1.94
C GLN A 58 -6.53 19.49 -2.88
N ASN A 59 -6.78 19.35 -4.16
CA ASN A 59 -6.02 20.03 -5.22
C ASN A 59 -4.52 19.69 -5.28
N LEU A 60 -4.07 18.60 -4.62
CA LEU A 60 -2.73 18.09 -4.83
C LEU A 60 -2.64 17.24 -6.11
N PRO A 61 -1.50 17.18 -6.76
CA PRO A 61 -1.26 16.20 -7.81
C PRO A 61 -1.10 14.80 -7.20
N PHE A 62 -1.68 13.79 -7.84
CA PHE A 62 -1.57 12.41 -7.41
C PHE A 62 -0.78 11.56 -8.40
N ILE A 63 -0.08 10.58 -7.87
CA ILE A 63 0.48 9.47 -8.64
C ILE A 63 -0.45 8.28 -8.37
N ALA A 64 -1.21 7.91 -9.39
CA ALA A 64 -2.30 6.95 -9.31
C ALA A 64 -1.93 5.63 -9.99
N PRO A 65 -2.37 4.49 -9.48
CA PRO A 65 -2.27 3.22 -10.19
C PRO A 65 -3.27 3.17 -11.36
N PRO A 66 -2.99 2.42 -12.44
CA PRO A 66 -3.95 2.19 -13.50
C PRO A 66 -5.08 1.24 -13.05
N PRO A 67 -6.23 1.23 -13.73
CA PRO A 67 -7.38 0.39 -13.37
C PRO A 67 -7.10 -1.12 -13.24
N ALA A 68 -6.12 -1.63 -13.98
CA ALA A 68 -5.72 -3.03 -13.91
C ALA A 68 -4.85 -3.37 -12.68
N ASN A 69 -4.37 -2.38 -11.95
CA ASN A 69 -3.53 -2.57 -10.77
C ASN A 69 -4.38 -2.85 -9.52
N GLY A 70 -3.94 -3.79 -8.69
CA GLY A 70 -4.65 -4.15 -7.44
C GLY A 70 -4.80 -2.99 -6.44
N MET A 71 -3.95 -1.95 -6.52
CA MET A 71 -4.08 -0.74 -5.71
C MET A 71 -5.14 0.25 -6.21
N TYR A 72 -5.64 0.08 -7.43
CA TYR A 72 -6.57 1.05 -8.03
C TYR A 72 -7.87 1.20 -7.23
N ARG A 73 -8.46 0.09 -6.79
CA ARG A 73 -9.68 0.13 -5.99
C ARG A 73 -9.46 0.78 -4.63
N THR A 74 -8.33 0.49 -3.99
CA THR A 74 -7.92 1.15 -2.75
C THR A 74 -7.78 2.65 -2.96
N PHE A 75 -7.10 3.07 -4.02
CA PHE A 75 -6.97 4.47 -4.41
C PHE A 75 -8.33 5.13 -4.63
N GLN A 76 -9.21 4.52 -5.43
CA GLN A 76 -10.55 5.06 -5.70
C GLN A 76 -11.41 5.16 -4.44
N ARG A 77 -11.33 4.16 -3.56
CA ARG A 77 -12.05 4.18 -2.28
C ARG A 77 -11.58 5.33 -1.41
N MET A 78 -10.26 5.54 -1.31
CA MET A 78 -9.69 6.62 -0.51
C MET A 78 -10.09 7.99 -1.04
N ILE A 79 -9.97 8.19 -2.36
CA ILE A 79 -10.40 9.43 -3.02
C ILE A 79 -11.90 9.68 -2.80
N GLY A 80 -12.73 8.65 -3.00
CA GLY A 80 -14.18 8.77 -2.90
C GLY A 80 -14.69 8.99 -1.47
N LEU A 81 -14.10 8.31 -0.48
CA LEU A 81 -14.54 8.41 0.92
C LEU A 81 -14.42 9.84 1.47
N TYR A 82 -13.34 10.52 1.12
CA TYR A 82 -13.08 11.89 1.60
C TYR A 82 -13.43 12.97 0.57
N GLY A 83 -14.03 12.62 -0.55
CA GLY A 83 -14.33 13.59 -1.60
C GLY A 83 -13.11 14.35 -2.09
N ILE A 84 -11.95 13.67 -2.18
CA ILE A 84 -10.71 14.30 -2.63
C ILE A 84 -10.78 14.57 -4.13
N HIS A 85 -10.45 15.79 -4.53
CA HIS A 85 -10.39 16.22 -5.92
C HIS A 85 -8.94 16.49 -6.31
N PRO A 86 -8.24 15.49 -6.94
CA PRO A 86 -6.88 15.68 -7.40
C PRO A 86 -6.77 16.83 -8.41
N LYS A 87 -5.76 17.69 -8.28
CA LYS A 87 -5.44 18.71 -9.28
C LYS A 87 -5.09 18.08 -10.62
N SER A 88 -4.37 16.97 -10.57
CA SER A 88 -3.95 16.16 -11.71
C SER A 88 -3.57 14.75 -11.24
N SER A 89 -3.55 13.80 -12.15
CA SER A 89 -3.08 12.45 -11.86
C SER A 89 -2.08 11.99 -12.90
N ILE A 90 -0.92 11.51 -12.43
CA ILE A 90 0.06 10.79 -13.24
C ILE A 90 -0.22 9.31 -13.04
N VAL A 91 -0.56 8.59 -14.10
CA VAL A 91 -0.88 7.15 -14.01
C VAL A 91 0.38 6.34 -14.22
N ILE A 92 0.76 5.54 -13.19
CA ILE A 92 1.97 4.71 -13.18
C ILE A 92 1.63 3.32 -12.65
N ASP A 93 1.97 2.29 -13.39
CA ASP A 93 1.73 0.90 -12.99
C ASP A 93 2.72 0.42 -11.91
N MET A 94 4.00 0.76 -12.05
CA MET A 94 5.03 0.36 -11.09
C MET A 94 5.08 1.33 -9.89
N MET A 95 4.66 0.87 -8.72
CA MET A 95 4.65 1.67 -7.48
C MET A 95 6.03 2.21 -7.10
N THR A 96 7.11 1.47 -7.38
CA THR A 96 8.49 1.92 -7.17
C THR A 96 8.87 3.11 -8.05
N THR A 97 8.40 3.13 -9.29
CA THR A 97 8.56 4.29 -10.17
C THR A 97 7.74 5.47 -9.66
N GLY A 98 6.49 5.22 -9.25
CA GLY A 98 5.64 6.23 -8.63
C GLY A 98 6.32 6.85 -7.40
N LEU A 99 6.93 6.04 -6.52
CA LEU A 99 7.65 6.57 -5.35
C LEU A 99 8.83 7.47 -5.72
N ARG A 100 9.56 7.16 -6.80
CA ARG A 100 10.62 8.06 -7.30
C ARG A 100 10.05 9.40 -7.75
N LEU A 101 8.91 9.40 -8.44
CA LEU A 101 8.24 10.65 -8.82
C LEU A 101 7.74 11.42 -7.59
N THR A 102 7.25 10.72 -6.56
CA THR A 102 6.87 11.34 -5.28
C THR A 102 8.09 12.01 -4.62
N LYS A 103 9.26 11.38 -4.63
CA LYS A 103 10.52 11.95 -4.12
C LYS A 103 10.94 13.22 -4.85
N GLU A 104 10.67 13.29 -6.14
CA GLU A 104 10.89 14.50 -6.95
C GLU A 104 9.78 15.54 -6.75
N GLY A 105 8.79 15.23 -5.90
CA GLY A 105 7.68 16.12 -5.59
C GLY A 105 6.68 16.30 -6.72
N LEU A 106 6.53 15.33 -7.61
CA LEU A 106 5.59 15.40 -8.73
C LEU A 106 4.15 15.03 -8.34
N GLY A 107 3.96 14.46 -7.15
CA GLY A 107 2.64 14.13 -6.62
C GLY A 107 2.72 13.37 -5.30
N VAL A 108 1.54 13.10 -4.73
CA VAL A 108 1.36 12.25 -3.56
C VAL A 108 0.90 10.85 -4.01
N GLN A 109 1.19 9.81 -3.25
CA GLN A 109 0.90 8.44 -3.63
C GLN A 109 0.43 7.62 -2.43
N PHE A 110 -0.58 6.77 -2.64
CA PHE A 110 -0.87 5.67 -1.74
C PHE A 110 0.00 4.46 -2.10
N ILE A 111 0.68 3.90 -1.11
CA ILE A 111 1.65 2.83 -1.33
C ILE A 111 1.62 1.81 -0.20
N SER A 112 1.93 0.56 -0.50
CA SER A 112 2.15 -0.46 0.49
C SER A 112 3.41 -0.16 1.32
N ALA A 113 3.29 -0.25 2.64
CA ALA A 113 4.43 -0.11 3.56
C ALA A 113 5.57 -1.10 3.23
N ALA A 114 5.23 -2.27 2.72
CA ALA A 114 6.20 -3.27 2.29
C ALA A 114 7.15 -2.80 1.20
N ILE A 115 6.61 -2.07 0.24
CA ILE A 115 7.41 -1.51 -0.84
C ILE A 115 8.34 -0.45 -0.28
N LEU A 116 7.86 0.36 0.68
CA LEU A 116 8.69 1.39 1.33
C LEU A 116 9.89 0.79 2.04
N ILE A 117 9.69 -0.31 2.77
CA ILE A 117 10.77 -0.99 3.50
C ILE A 117 11.83 -1.52 2.54
N SER A 118 11.41 -2.14 1.45
CA SER A 118 12.35 -2.66 0.43
C SER A 118 13.15 -1.55 -0.27
N ILE A 119 12.67 -0.29 -0.20
CA ILE A 119 13.26 0.86 -0.88
C ILE A 119 13.83 1.89 0.11
N SER A 120 13.57 1.75 1.42
CA SER A 120 14.04 2.71 2.45
C SER A 120 15.55 2.96 2.41
N ALA A 121 16.33 1.95 2.00
CA ALA A 121 17.76 2.11 1.71
C ALA A 121 18.06 3.15 0.60
N LEU A 122 17.07 3.52 -0.20
CA LEU A 122 17.19 4.51 -1.28
C LEU A 122 16.82 5.93 -0.82
N ASP A 123 16.18 6.10 0.35
CA ASP A 123 15.82 7.42 0.86
C ASP A 123 16.82 7.97 1.86
N ARG A 124 18.07 8.13 1.42
CA ARG A 124 19.13 8.74 2.24
C ARG A 124 18.90 10.23 2.53
N GLN A 125 17.95 10.88 1.84
CA GLN A 125 17.76 12.32 1.93
C GLN A 125 16.61 12.75 2.84
N ASN A 126 15.86 11.80 3.40
CA ASN A 126 14.69 12.06 4.27
C ASN A 126 13.76 13.14 3.69
N THR A 127 13.38 12.99 2.42
CA THR A 127 12.57 13.98 1.68
C THR A 127 11.07 13.70 1.73
N LEU A 128 10.67 12.58 2.32
CA LEU A 128 9.30 12.11 2.30
C LEU A 128 8.60 12.29 3.64
N ASP A 129 7.33 12.61 3.56
CA ASP A 129 6.33 12.50 4.63
C ASP A 129 5.56 11.20 4.48
N TYR A 130 5.27 10.55 5.62
CA TYR A 130 4.49 9.32 5.71
C TYR A 130 3.22 9.61 6.51
N CYS A 131 2.07 9.34 5.92
CA CYS A 131 0.79 9.66 6.53
C CYS A 131 -0.18 8.49 6.47
N ILE A 132 -1.12 8.47 7.41
CA ILE A 132 -2.35 7.67 7.38
C ILE A 132 -3.55 8.60 7.40
N LEU A 133 -4.69 8.12 6.92
CA LEU A 133 -5.96 8.85 6.95
C LEU A 133 -6.87 8.28 8.03
N PRO A 134 -7.71 9.10 8.69
CA PRO A 134 -8.67 8.63 9.68
C PRO A 134 -9.71 7.70 9.02
N ASP A 135 -10.40 6.89 9.82
CA ASP A 135 -11.56 6.06 9.41
C ASP A 135 -11.35 5.10 8.23
N LEU A 136 -10.12 4.99 7.76
CA LEU A 136 -9.75 3.96 6.80
C LEU A 136 -9.06 2.81 7.51
N PRO A 137 -9.39 1.56 7.14
CA PRO A 137 -8.49 0.48 7.49
C PRO A 137 -7.13 0.81 6.83
N ASP A 138 -6.15 1.10 7.66
CA ASP A 138 -4.76 1.32 7.25
C ASP A 138 -4.11 0.05 6.70
N SER A 139 -4.88 -1.02 6.63
CA SER A 139 -4.44 -2.33 6.18
C SER A 139 -5.45 -3.00 5.24
N ARG A 140 -4.95 -3.84 4.37
CA ARG A 140 -5.74 -4.71 3.51
C ARG A 140 -5.25 -6.15 3.63
N PRO A 141 -6.12 -7.16 3.47
CA PRO A 141 -5.69 -8.55 3.50
C PRO A 141 -4.76 -8.85 2.32
N CYS A 142 -3.72 -9.61 2.60
CA CYS A 142 -2.88 -10.25 1.60
C CYS A 142 -3.17 -11.76 1.66
N SER A 143 -3.60 -12.33 0.54
CA SER A 143 -4.04 -13.72 0.47
C SER A 143 -3.35 -14.44 -0.67
N VAL A 144 -3.22 -15.75 -0.53
CA VAL A 144 -2.87 -16.66 -1.62
C VAL A 144 -4.16 -17.25 -2.18
N ALA A 145 -4.24 -17.35 -3.50
CA ALA A 145 -5.36 -17.98 -4.17
C ALA A 145 -4.90 -19.06 -5.14
N TRP A 146 -5.60 -20.18 -5.17
CA TRP A 146 -5.35 -21.26 -6.13
C TRP A 146 -6.66 -21.91 -6.54
N ARG A 147 -6.62 -22.69 -7.63
CA ARG A 147 -7.76 -23.48 -8.05
C ARG A 147 -7.95 -24.65 -7.09
N GLU A 148 -9.20 -24.93 -6.69
CA GLU A 148 -9.52 -26.04 -5.81
C GLU A 148 -9.06 -27.38 -6.40
N GLU A 149 -9.30 -27.57 -7.70
CA GLU A 149 -8.83 -28.74 -8.43
C GLU A 149 -7.43 -28.47 -9.01
N THR A 150 -6.39 -28.88 -8.30
CA THR A 150 -5.01 -28.78 -8.76
C THR A 150 -4.18 -30.00 -8.32
N GLU A 151 -3.36 -30.53 -9.22
CA GLU A 151 -2.40 -31.59 -8.93
C GLU A 151 -1.21 -31.10 -8.07
N PHE A 152 -1.04 -29.79 -7.96
CA PHE A 152 0.06 -29.15 -7.19
C PHE A 152 -0.31 -28.84 -5.74
N LEU A 153 -1.42 -29.37 -5.23
CA LEU A 153 -1.94 -29.02 -3.90
C LEU A 153 -0.92 -29.19 -2.76
N PRO A 154 -0.12 -30.29 -2.70
CA PRO A 154 0.92 -30.42 -1.67
C PRO A 154 1.98 -29.31 -1.71
N LEU A 155 2.44 -28.96 -2.91
CA LEU A 155 3.42 -27.88 -3.10
C LEU A 155 2.85 -26.51 -2.74
N ILE A 156 1.57 -26.27 -3.04
CA ILE A 156 0.87 -25.04 -2.67
C ILE A 156 0.80 -24.91 -1.15
N HIS A 157 0.39 -25.96 -0.44
CA HIS A 157 0.31 -25.94 1.02
C HIS A 157 1.68 -25.70 1.65
N GLU A 158 2.72 -26.38 1.19
CA GLU A 158 4.09 -26.15 1.67
C GLU A 158 4.53 -24.69 1.41
N THR A 159 4.24 -24.18 0.23
CA THR A 159 4.53 -22.76 -0.10
C THR A 159 3.82 -21.79 0.82
N VAL A 160 2.53 -22.02 1.11
CA VAL A 160 1.74 -21.18 2.01
C VAL A 160 2.31 -21.21 3.43
N GLU A 161 2.69 -22.40 3.93
CA GLU A 161 3.30 -22.54 5.25
C GLU A 161 4.66 -21.82 5.34
N ILE A 162 5.50 -21.92 4.34
CA ILE A 162 6.77 -21.18 4.25
C ILE A 162 6.51 -19.67 4.25
N LEU A 163 5.54 -19.20 3.46
CA LEU A 163 5.17 -17.77 3.42
C LEU A 163 4.73 -17.28 4.79
N LYS A 164 3.85 -18.00 5.48
CA LYS A 164 3.34 -17.63 6.79
C LYS A 164 4.41 -17.63 7.88
N ASN A 165 5.25 -18.63 7.89
CA ASN A 165 6.14 -18.89 9.03
C ASN A 165 7.54 -18.31 8.85
N GLU A 166 8.02 -18.14 7.61
CA GLU A 166 9.39 -17.76 7.34
C GLU A 166 9.55 -16.43 6.61
N VAL A 167 8.69 -16.16 5.64
CA VAL A 167 8.86 -14.98 4.78
C VAL A 167 8.17 -13.75 5.40
N ILE A 168 6.90 -13.88 5.75
CA ILE A 168 6.09 -12.77 6.24
C ILE A 168 6.57 -12.25 7.61
N PRO A 169 6.92 -13.09 8.59
CA PRO A 169 7.43 -12.62 9.88
C PRO A 169 8.76 -11.85 9.78
N LYS A 170 9.54 -12.09 8.74
CA LYS A 170 10.81 -11.39 8.49
C LYS A 170 10.64 -10.07 7.75
N GLN A 171 9.49 -9.85 7.15
CA GLN A 171 9.11 -8.60 6.53
C GLN A 171 8.25 -7.87 7.55
N LEU A 172 8.58 -6.65 7.94
CA LEU A 172 7.94 -5.78 8.96
C LEU A 172 6.40 -5.61 8.85
N TYR A 173 5.71 -6.64 8.36
CA TYR A 173 4.25 -6.67 8.21
C TYR A 173 3.49 -7.00 9.49
N THR A 174 4.17 -7.48 10.52
CA THR A 174 3.54 -8.30 11.56
C THR A 174 3.40 -7.62 12.90
N GLN A 175 3.44 -6.33 13.00
CA GLN A 175 3.09 -5.69 14.26
C GLN A 175 1.90 -4.75 14.11
N VAL A 176 0.77 -5.32 13.78
CA VAL A 176 -0.53 -4.80 14.23
C VAL A 176 -1.14 -5.89 15.09
N THR A 177 -0.76 -5.89 16.36
CA THR A 177 -1.53 -6.57 17.40
C THR A 177 -2.82 -5.78 17.60
N PRO A 178 -3.97 -6.46 17.77
CA PRO A 178 -5.29 -5.84 17.90
C PRO A 178 -5.41 -4.90 19.06
#